data_36cf8c326ec8559026a51e42bed7138f
#
_entry.id   36cf8c326ec8559026a51e42bed7138f
#
_cell.length_a   1.000
_cell.length_b   1.000
_cell.length_c   1.000
_cell.angle_alpha   90.00
_cell.angle_beta   90.00
_cell.angle_gamma   90.00
#
_symmetry.space_group_name_H-M   'P 1'
#
loop_
_entity.id
_entity.type
_entity.pdbx_description
1 polymer ?
#
loop_
_entity_poly.entity_id
_entity_poly.type
_entity_poly.pdbx_seq_one_letter_code
_entity_poly.pdbx_strand_id
1 'polypeptide(L)'
;MIIAAVVTAAILVTIIVGCGPKWGDGSANVNGSNSNSSNSASDNVSSNDNATQSNNNYATRITVKLPSYYLENMVFQRGKTLVVKGTATTSQRGKVVDPTQLITTISQGKKSSSAQAIISKNGDFTCTLPKQKASLKPYSLTILYNETTLLTLKNVYVGDVFVAAGQSNMELNYSQYYEGSGNAYNFGGGLVTTDDLPKQLSDNNVHFVASANSSKGTDFPLRDVNGQAGTWLEATADNSQHFSYLAQQFAMQLRAAHPNVPIGIIQTAWGGTPIRRHVQGGDIYANHIAPLEGFHVAGVLWYQGCNDSTNEATALAYESQMTLLINQYREVFDQDDLPFLYVQLARWPGYQYTQNVRFAQLNTLSNAGLRNASNIAMTVSLDTDKGTSTLIHPLGKDILGARMAAQYLAMSEGEAIPNGPLIAHAKHASDGTIVLSFQKGTATGLQAEKPNYSKTARATVPDYDANPDATPLDGISNVATPTSTPLQGFEIADDSGKWVSATATIKGDQIVLSAADGSSNCNAVTQVRYWWSGNPVISSLLYN
;
A
#
# COMPACT_ATOMS: atom_id res chain seq x y z
N MET A 1 14.28 32.71 43.59
CA MET A 1 14.43 31.73 42.53
C MET A 1 13.03 31.23 42.21
N ILE A 2 12.37 31.91 41.28
CA ILE A 2 10.99 31.64 40.87
C ILE A 2 11.08 30.87 39.55
N ILE A 3 10.70 29.60 39.59
CA ILE A 3 10.61 28.76 38.41
C ILE A 3 9.27 29.09 37.75
N ALA A 4 9.31 29.82 36.64
CA ALA A 4 8.14 30.01 35.78
C ALA A 4 7.93 28.74 34.98
N ALA A 5 6.91 27.96 35.31
CA ALA A 5 6.42 26.86 34.49
C ALA A 5 5.75 27.46 33.25
N VAL A 6 6.37 27.33 32.11
CA VAL A 6 5.74 27.60 30.81
C VAL A 6 4.78 26.45 30.55
N VAL A 7 3.49 26.67 30.78
CA VAL A 7 2.42 25.75 30.36
C VAL A 7 2.25 25.93 28.86
N THR A 8 2.88 25.06 28.09
CA THR A 8 2.58 24.90 26.67
C THR A 8 1.26 24.12 26.59
N ALA A 9 0.16 24.82 26.41
CA ALA A 9 -1.11 24.16 26.13
C ALA A 9 -1.02 23.55 24.70
N ALA A 10 -0.62 22.30 24.63
CA ALA A 10 -0.87 21.50 23.45
C ALA A 10 -2.38 21.31 23.39
N ILE A 11 -3.01 21.69 22.28
CA ILE A 11 -4.41 21.33 22.02
C ILE A 11 -4.39 19.83 21.73
N LEU A 12 -4.61 19.06 22.78
CA LEU A 12 -4.78 17.62 22.69
C LEU A 12 -6.22 17.38 22.20
N VAL A 13 -6.39 16.68 21.10
CA VAL A 13 -7.70 16.13 20.76
C VAL A 13 -7.96 14.99 21.75
N THR A 14 -8.56 15.34 22.89
CA THR A 14 -8.87 14.37 23.92
C THR A 14 -10.19 13.69 23.56
N ILE A 15 -10.11 12.41 23.20
CA ILE A 15 -11.28 11.55 23.08
C ILE A 15 -11.70 11.17 24.49
N ILE A 16 -12.89 11.63 24.92
CA ILE A 16 -13.48 11.22 26.19
C ILE A 16 -13.92 9.76 26.04
N VAL A 17 -13.23 8.88 26.75
CA VAL A 17 -13.66 7.47 26.91
C VAL A 17 -14.78 7.46 27.95
N GLY A 18 -16.02 7.40 27.47
CA GLY A 18 -17.18 7.09 28.31
C GLY A 18 -17.19 5.60 28.64
N CYS A 19 -17.08 5.26 29.92
CA CYS A 19 -17.32 3.92 30.43
C CYS A 19 -18.79 3.55 30.24
N GLY A 20 -19.08 2.59 29.34
CA GLY A 20 -20.39 1.93 29.20
C GLY A 20 -20.29 0.43 29.49
N PRO A 21 -21.36 -0.24 29.89
CA PRO A 21 -21.32 -1.47 30.66
C PRO A 21 -21.06 -2.72 29.84
N LYS A 22 -20.47 -3.72 30.52
CA LYS A 22 -20.22 -5.10 30.07
C LYS A 22 -21.54 -5.74 29.58
N TRP A 23 -21.48 -6.35 28.39
CA TRP A 23 -22.44 -7.36 27.95
C TRP A 23 -21.72 -8.68 27.68
N GLY A 24 -22.35 -9.74 28.15
CA GLY A 24 -21.81 -11.07 28.25
C GLY A 24 -21.78 -11.86 26.95
N ASP A 25 -21.00 -12.92 27.02
CA ASP A 25 -20.87 -13.99 26.05
C ASP A 25 -22.19 -14.59 25.61
N GLY A 26 -22.37 -14.68 24.29
CA GLY A 26 -23.44 -15.45 23.67
C GLY A 26 -22.86 -16.36 22.58
N SER A 27 -22.49 -17.57 22.99
CA SER A 27 -22.19 -18.68 22.09
C SER A 27 -23.46 -19.17 21.40
N ALA A 28 -23.45 -19.21 20.06
CA ALA A 28 -24.45 -19.93 19.30
C ALA A 28 -23.75 -21.00 18.43
N ASN A 29 -23.90 -22.23 18.88
CA ASN A 29 -23.70 -23.46 18.12
C ASN A 29 -24.72 -23.53 16.98
N VAL A 30 -24.29 -23.88 15.78
CA VAL A 30 -25.13 -24.47 14.75
C VAL A 30 -24.47 -25.72 14.20
N ASN A 31 -25.05 -26.86 14.59
CA ASN A 31 -24.80 -28.18 14.00
C ASN A 31 -25.53 -28.35 12.66
N GLY A 32 -24.99 -29.21 11.82
CA GLY A 32 -25.70 -29.88 10.73
C GLY A 32 -24.81 -30.07 9.52
N SER A 33 -24.53 -31.15 9.02
CA SER A 33 -24.73 -32.59 9.08
C SER A 33 -24.09 -33.19 7.80
N ASN A 34 -23.48 -34.32 8.02
CA ASN A 34 -22.93 -35.32 7.11
C ASN A 34 -23.55 -35.45 5.70
N SER A 35 -22.68 -35.78 4.71
CA SER A 35 -22.94 -36.96 3.87
C SER A 35 -21.64 -37.58 3.37
N ASN A 36 -21.47 -38.84 3.73
CA ASN A 36 -20.48 -39.80 3.23
C ASN A 36 -20.71 -40.15 1.75
N SER A 37 -19.65 -40.40 1.03
CA SER A 37 -19.63 -41.59 0.14
C SER A 37 -18.18 -42.06 -0.06
N SER A 38 -17.97 -43.24 0.44
CA SER A 38 -16.85 -44.14 0.23
C SER A 38 -16.88 -44.75 -1.18
N ASN A 39 -15.74 -44.92 -1.82
CA ASN A 39 -15.52 -46.09 -2.66
C ASN A 39 -14.03 -46.49 -2.61
N SER A 40 -13.85 -47.65 -2.06
CA SER A 40 -12.65 -48.47 -2.07
C SER A 40 -12.58 -49.27 -3.40
N ALA A 41 -11.42 -49.35 -3.96
CA ALA A 41 -11.05 -50.47 -4.85
C ALA A 41 -9.63 -50.92 -4.51
N SER A 42 -9.57 -52.09 -3.97
CA SER A 42 -8.40 -52.92 -3.76
C SER A 42 -8.10 -53.67 -5.06
N ASP A 43 -6.84 -53.68 -5.48
CA ASP A 43 -6.33 -54.77 -6.32
C ASP A 43 -5.00 -55.25 -5.78
N ASN A 44 -5.04 -56.50 -5.35
CA ASN A 44 -3.94 -57.39 -5.07
C ASN A 44 -3.24 -57.80 -6.37
N VAL A 45 -1.91 -57.68 -6.42
CA VAL A 45 -1.11 -58.56 -7.30
C VAL A 45 0.11 -59.06 -6.50
N SER A 46 0.23 -60.35 -6.58
CA SER A 46 1.12 -61.25 -5.87
C SER A 46 2.61 -61.08 -6.17
N SER A 47 3.38 -61.46 -5.15
CA SER A 47 4.81 -61.69 -5.10
C SER A 47 5.31 -62.63 -6.18
N ASN A 48 6.46 -62.29 -6.78
CA ASN A 48 7.44 -63.28 -7.25
C ASN A 48 8.86 -62.74 -6.91
N ASP A 49 9.51 -63.45 -6.04
CA ASP A 49 10.93 -63.37 -5.74
C ASP A 49 11.78 -63.72 -6.94
N ASN A 50 12.66 -62.84 -7.34
CA ASN A 50 13.94 -63.21 -7.92
C ASN A 50 14.96 -62.12 -7.60
N ALA A 51 15.83 -62.46 -6.62
CA ALA A 51 16.96 -61.64 -6.25
C ALA A 51 18.01 -61.65 -7.37
N THR A 52 18.06 -60.54 -8.10
CA THR A 52 19.24 -60.17 -8.87
C THR A 52 19.76 -58.86 -8.27
N GLN A 53 20.92 -58.92 -7.62
CA GLN A 53 21.68 -57.75 -7.20
C GLN A 53 22.08 -56.99 -8.49
N SER A 54 21.28 -56.06 -8.90
CA SER A 54 21.71 -54.97 -9.79
C SER A 54 22.25 -53.84 -8.91
N ASN A 55 23.53 -53.55 -9.02
CA ASN A 55 24.13 -52.31 -8.56
C ASN A 55 23.47 -51.14 -9.31
N ASN A 56 22.26 -50.77 -8.91
CA ASN A 56 21.63 -49.56 -9.36
C ASN A 56 22.29 -48.40 -8.61
N ASN A 57 23.34 -47.83 -9.19
CA ASN A 57 23.80 -46.50 -8.91
C ASN A 57 22.68 -45.53 -9.29
N TYR A 58 21.63 -45.38 -8.48
CA TYR A 58 20.69 -44.30 -8.61
C TYR A 58 21.49 -43.00 -8.36
N ALA A 59 21.75 -42.28 -9.45
CA ALA A 59 22.37 -40.97 -9.35
C ALA A 59 21.57 -40.13 -8.34
N THR A 60 22.25 -39.53 -7.41
CA THR A 60 21.63 -38.65 -6.39
C THR A 60 20.89 -37.54 -7.09
N ARG A 61 19.56 -37.55 -7.04
CA ARG A 61 18.75 -36.51 -7.62
C ARG A 61 18.57 -35.40 -6.59
N ILE A 62 18.96 -34.17 -6.95
CA ILE A 62 18.68 -32.94 -6.20
C ILE A 62 17.46 -32.28 -6.81
N THR A 63 16.56 -31.82 -5.96
CA THR A 63 15.36 -31.06 -6.35
C THR A 63 15.35 -29.74 -5.61
N VAL A 64 15.14 -28.64 -6.35
CA VAL A 64 14.98 -27.29 -5.81
C VAL A 64 13.54 -26.84 -6.03
N LYS A 65 12.94 -26.28 -4.97
CA LYS A 65 11.63 -25.62 -5.03
C LYS A 65 11.78 -24.19 -4.53
N LEU A 66 11.36 -23.21 -5.32
CA LEU A 66 11.27 -21.80 -4.96
C LEU A 66 9.86 -21.47 -4.45
N PRO A 67 9.68 -20.39 -3.64
CA PRO A 67 8.38 -19.80 -3.39
C PRO A 67 7.64 -19.49 -4.69
N SER A 68 6.32 -19.51 -4.65
CA SER A 68 5.44 -19.41 -5.82
C SER A 68 5.66 -18.16 -6.67
N TYR A 69 6.07 -17.06 -6.07
CA TYR A 69 6.28 -15.78 -6.77
C TYR A 69 7.62 -15.66 -7.51
N TYR A 70 8.55 -16.62 -7.36
CA TYR A 70 9.76 -16.69 -8.20
C TYR A 70 9.42 -17.31 -9.54
N LEU A 71 9.11 -16.50 -10.50
CA LEU A 71 8.62 -16.92 -11.83
C LEU A 71 9.33 -16.11 -12.93
N GLU A 72 9.18 -16.55 -14.17
CA GLU A 72 9.57 -15.72 -15.31
C GLU A 72 8.84 -14.39 -15.30
N ASN A 73 9.45 -13.37 -15.87
CA ASN A 73 9.01 -11.97 -15.88
C ASN A 73 8.99 -11.27 -14.50
N MET A 74 9.49 -11.91 -13.43
CA MET A 74 9.61 -11.26 -12.12
C MET A 74 10.59 -10.09 -12.16
N VAL A 75 10.40 -9.14 -11.24
CA VAL A 75 11.31 -8.00 -11.06
C VAL A 75 11.95 -8.08 -9.68
N PHE A 76 13.27 -7.99 -9.61
CA PHE A 76 14.03 -7.79 -8.38
C PHE A 76 14.30 -6.31 -8.14
N GLN A 77 14.38 -5.91 -6.87
CA GLN A 77 14.68 -4.53 -6.49
C GLN A 77 16.11 -4.13 -6.87
N ARG A 78 16.25 -3.06 -7.68
CA ARG A 78 17.56 -2.44 -7.98
C ARG A 78 18.22 -1.85 -6.74
N GLY A 79 19.55 -1.78 -6.74
CA GLY A 79 20.31 -1.13 -5.67
C GLY A 79 20.40 -1.93 -4.35
N LYS A 80 19.66 -3.02 -4.24
CA LYS A 80 19.71 -3.98 -3.13
C LYS A 80 20.36 -5.29 -3.58
N THR A 81 20.80 -6.10 -2.63
CA THR A 81 21.18 -7.49 -2.91
C THR A 81 19.96 -8.29 -3.37
N LEU A 82 20.16 -9.24 -4.29
CA LEU A 82 19.08 -10.09 -4.75
C LEU A 82 19.08 -11.36 -3.89
N VAL A 83 18.05 -11.52 -3.09
CA VAL A 83 17.88 -12.72 -2.26
C VAL A 83 17.09 -13.76 -3.05
N VAL A 84 17.63 -14.97 -3.19
CA VAL A 84 16.95 -16.14 -3.77
C VAL A 84 16.87 -17.20 -2.71
N LYS A 85 15.66 -17.57 -2.30
CA LYS A 85 15.40 -18.55 -1.26
C LYS A 85 14.50 -19.67 -1.74
N GLY A 86 14.57 -20.82 -1.09
CA GLY A 86 13.76 -21.97 -1.41
C GLY A 86 14.13 -23.19 -0.58
N THR A 87 13.69 -24.36 -1.03
CA THR A 87 14.07 -25.62 -0.43
C THR A 87 14.87 -26.47 -1.41
N ALA A 88 15.92 -27.12 -0.93
CA ALA A 88 16.73 -28.06 -1.70
C ALA A 88 16.71 -29.42 -1.01
N THR A 89 16.28 -30.45 -1.71
CA THR A 89 16.14 -31.81 -1.19
C THR A 89 16.92 -32.82 -2.04
N THR A 90 17.33 -33.91 -1.43
CA THR A 90 18.03 -35.01 -2.10
C THR A 90 17.22 -36.30 -2.04
N SER A 91 17.27 -37.09 -3.10
CA SER A 91 16.64 -38.43 -3.16
C SER A 91 17.30 -39.44 -2.21
N GLN A 92 18.51 -39.16 -1.70
CA GLN A 92 19.21 -40.03 -0.76
C GLN A 92 18.70 -39.79 0.67
N ARG A 93 18.07 -40.82 1.24
CA ARG A 93 17.52 -40.77 2.59
C ARG A 93 18.63 -40.47 3.62
N GLY A 94 18.38 -39.50 4.50
CA GLY A 94 19.31 -39.15 5.60
C GLY A 94 20.53 -38.31 5.16
N LYS A 95 20.61 -37.89 3.88
CA LYS A 95 21.62 -36.93 3.43
C LYS A 95 21.02 -35.53 3.27
N VAL A 96 21.84 -34.54 3.47
CA VAL A 96 21.54 -33.11 3.17
C VAL A 96 22.26 -32.72 1.89
N VAL A 97 21.71 -31.72 1.21
CA VAL A 97 22.33 -31.13 0.03
C VAL A 97 23.60 -30.38 0.44
N ASP A 98 24.71 -30.60 -0.26
CA ASP A 98 25.96 -29.89 0.00
C ASP A 98 25.79 -28.41 -0.42
N PRO A 99 25.87 -27.47 0.54
CA PRO A 99 25.70 -26.05 0.22
C PRO A 99 26.81 -25.52 -0.71
N THR A 100 28.01 -26.12 -0.69
CA THR A 100 29.13 -25.66 -1.53
C THR A 100 28.88 -25.91 -3.02
N GLN A 101 28.01 -26.85 -3.33
CA GLN A 101 27.66 -27.26 -4.69
C GLN A 101 26.39 -26.58 -5.23
N LEU A 102 25.59 -25.93 -4.36
CA LEU A 102 24.37 -25.23 -4.76
C LEU A 102 24.68 -23.75 -5.00
N ILE A 103 24.66 -23.35 -6.25
CA ILE A 103 25.04 -22.01 -6.70
C ILE A 103 23.88 -21.38 -7.46
N THR A 104 23.57 -20.13 -7.14
CA THR A 104 22.64 -19.31 -7.93
C THR A 104 23.44 -18.30 -8.74
N THR A 105 23.12 -18.18 -10.02
CA THR A 105 23.77 -17.27 -10.96
C THR A 105 22.73 -16.38 -11.63
N ILE A 106 22.95 -15.07 -11.62
CA ILE A 106 22.20 -14.12 -12.47
C ILE A 106 23.10 -13.63 -13.60
N SER A 107 22.61 -13.64 -14.83
CA SER A 107 23.38 -13.31 -16.00
C SER A 107 22.62 -12.45 -17.00
N GLN A 108 23.35 -11.57 -17.71
CA GLN A 108 22.83 -10.77 -18.83
C GLN A 108 23.92 -10.66 -19.90
N GLY A 109 23.71 -11.27 -21.04
CA GLY A 109 24.72 -11.37 -22.09
C GLY A 109 25.96 -12.10 -21.59
N LYS A 110 27.13 -11.43 -21.63
CA LYS A 110 28.42 -12.01 -21.17
C LYS A 110 28.71 -11.74 -19.69
N LYS A 111 27.86 -10.98 -19.01
CA LYS A 111 28.05 -10.64 -17.58
C LYS A 111 27.27 -11.59 -16.71
N SER A 112 27.88 -12.07 -15.65
CA SER A 112 27.23 -12.91 -14.64
C SER A 112 27.74 -12.56 -13.25
N SER A 113 26.90 -12.85 -12.27
CA SER A 113 27.22 -12.83 -10.84
C SER A 113 26.64 -14.08 -10.19
N SER A 114 27.41 -14.71 -9.32
CA SER A 114 27.01 -15.95 -8.66
C SER A 114 27.14 -15.84 -7.16
N ALA A 115 26.31 -16.61 -6.44
CA ALA A 115 26.38 -16.75 -5.01
C ALA A 115 26.16 -18.24 -4.63
N GLN A 116 26.91 -18.69 -3.63
CA GLN A 116 26.76 -20.00 -3.01
C GLN A 116 25.59 -19.97 -2.03
N ALA A 117 24.88 -21.07 -1.91
CA ALA A 117 23.78 -21.21 -0.96
C ALA A 117 24.28 -21.34 0.48
N ILE A 118 23.51 -20.77 1.41
CA ILE A 118 23.49 -21.16 2.81
C ILE A 118 22.28 -22.08 2.98
N ILE A 119 22.48 -23.31 3.48
CA ILE A 119 21.41 -24.31 3.59
C ILE A 119 21.22 -24.68 5.07
N SER A 120 19.96 -24.64 5.53
CA SER A 120 19.58 -25.12 6.87
C SER A 120 19.53 -26.64 6.93
N LYS A 121 19.48 -27.19 8.16
CA LYS A 121 19.32 -28.66 8.37
C LYS A 121 18.02 -29.21 7.78
N ASN A 122 17.00 -28.34 7.56
CA ASN A 122 15.72 -28.72 6.99
C ASN A 122 15.72 -28.65 5.45
N GLY A 123 16.83 -28.23 4.85
CA GLY A 123 16.94 -28.06 3.42
C GLY A 123 16.53 -26.67 2.90
N ASP A 124 16.12 -25.74 3.77
CA ASP A 124 15.86 -24.38 3.35
C ASP A 124 17.17 -23.70 2.95
N PHE A 125 17.20 -23.05 1.82
CA PHE A 125 18.39 -22.36 1.34
C PHE A 125 18.14 -20.88 1.05
N THR A 126 19.22 -20.11 1.17
CA THR A 126 19.28 -18.71 0.76
C THR A 126 20.57 -18.46 -0.02
N CYS A 127 20.44 -17.84 -1.19
CA CYS A 127 21.56 -17.30 -1.95
C CYS A 127 21.41 -15.77 -2.04
N THR A 128 22.44 -15.03 -1.64
CA THR A 128 22.44 -13.56 -1.69
C THR A 128 23.38 -13.10 -2.81
N LEU A 129 22.78 -12.75 -3.95
CA LEU A 129 23.51 -12.25 -5.10
C LEU A 129 23.85 -10.76 -4.93
N PRO A 130 24.97 -10.28 -5.48
CA PRO A 130 25.29 -8.85 -5.51
C PRO A 130 24.19 -8.05 -6.20
N LYS A 131 24.01 -6.79 -5.75
CA LYS A 131 23.09 -5.84 -6.38
C LYS A 131 23.37 -5.69 -7.88
N GLN A 132 22.31 -5.67 -8.67
CA GLN A 132 22.35 -5.48 -10.11
C GLN A 132 21.83 -4.09 -10.49
N LYS A 133 22.19 -3.64 -11.70
CA LYS A 133 21.65 -2.39 -12.27
C LYS A 133 20.28 -2.64 -12.86
N ALA A 134 19.42 -1.61 -12.80
CA ALA A 134 18.18 -1.61 -13.56
C ALA A 134 18.43 -1.81 -15.06
N SER A 135 17.58 -2.56 -15.73
CA SER A 135 17.71 -2.84 -17.15
C SER A 135 16.38 -3.24 -17.76
N LEU A 136 16.02 -2.62 -18.89
CA LEU A 136 14.91 -3.04 -19.73
C LEU A 136 15.17 -4.36 -20.47
N LYS A 137 16.45 -4.77 -20.55
CA LYS A 137 16.84 -6.07 -21.09
C LYS A 137 16.77 -7.11 -19.97
N PRO A 138 16.17 -8.27 -20.20
CA PRO A 138 16.03 -9.28 -19.17
C PRO A 138 17.38 -9.90 -18.76
N TYR A 139 17.40 -10.38 -17.54
CA TYR A 139 18.40 -11.29 -16.99
C TYR A 139 17.90 -12.72 -17.05
N SER A 140 18.78 -13.67 -16.87
CA SER A 140 18.48 -15.08 -16.62
C SER A 140 18.98 -15.45 -15.23
N LEU A 141 18.12 -16.07 -14.41
CA LEU A 141 18.45 -16.60 -13.09
C LEU A 141 18.54 -18.11 -13.18
N THR A 142 19.70 -18.69 -12.85
CA THR A 142 19.96 -20.13 -12.95
C THR A 142 20.41 -20.66 -11.60
N ILE A 143 19.87 -21.81 -11.16
CA ILE A 143 20.30 -22.54 -10.00
C ILE A 143 20.98 -23.83 -10.46
N LEU A 144 22.21 -24.02 -10.03
CA LEU A 144 23.06 -25.15 -10.39
C LEU A 144 23.40 -25.97 -9.12
N TYR A 145 23.57 -27.25 -9.31
CA TYR A 145 24.19 -28.14 -8.32
C TYR A 145 25.27 -28.95 -9.01
N ASN A 146 26.48 -28.87 -8.50
CA ASN A 146 27.65 -29.53 -9.08
C ASN A 146 27.72 -29.30 -10.62
N GLU A 147 27.65 -28.03 -11.04
CA GLU A 147 27.67 -27.56 -12.43
C GLU A 147 26.45 -27.98 -13.27
N THR A 148 25.59 -28.85 -12.74
CA THR A 148 24.35 -29.26 -13.42
C THR A 148 23.23 -28.25 -13.16
N THR A 149 22.61 -27.73 -14.21
CA THR A 149 21.46 -26.81 -14.09
C THR A 149 20.24 -27.56 -13.53
N LEU A 150 19.71 -27.07 -12.41
CA LEU A 150 18.49 -27.58 -11.79
C LEU A 150 17.25 -26.78 -12.21
N LEU A 151 17.41 -25.45 -12.33
CA LEU A 151 16.32 -24.53 -12.65
C LEU A 151 16.87 -23.32 -13.38
N THR A 152 16.10 -22.80 -14.34
CA THR A 152 16.36 -21.52 -14.99
C THR A 152 15.06 -20.72 -15.07
N LEU A 153 15.08 -19.49 -14.56
CA LEU A 153 14.05 -18.49 -14.83
C LEU A 153 14.59 -17.51 -15.86
N LYS A 154 13.90 -17.43 -16.99
CA LYS A 154 14.21 -16.47 -18.04
C LYS A 154 13.43 -15.19 -17.85
N ASN A 155 13.81 -14.14 -18.57
CA ASN A 155 13.11 -12.85 -18.54
C ASN A 155 12.93 -12.30 -17.11
N VAL A 156 13.98 -12.41 -16.28
CA VAL A 156 14.01 -11.80 -14.96
C VAL A 156 14.49 -10.35 -15.11
N TYR A 157 13.84 -9.42 -14.46
CA TYR A 157 14.17 -8.00 -14.56
C TYR A 157 14.76 -7.46 -13.25
N VAL A 158 15.41 -6.32 -13.32
CA VAL A 158 15.88 -5.56 -12.16
C VAL A 158 15.40 -4.12 -12.32
N GLY A 159 14.61 -3.66 -11.34
CA GLY A 159 13.93 -2.36 -11.40
C GLY A 159 13.42 -1.94 -10.02
N ASP A 160 12.37 -1.16 -9.96
CA ASP A 160 11.72 -0.78 -8.71
C ASP A 160 10.49 -1.67 -8.45
N VAL A 161 10.45 -2.29 -7.28
CA VAL A 161 9.36 -3.20 -6.90
C VAL A 161 8.52 -2.58 -5.81
N PHE A 162 7.20 -2.58 -5.99
CA PHE A 162 6.26 -2.06 -5.00
C PHE A 162 5.25 -3.13 -4.57
N VAL A 163 4.88 -3.12 -3.30
CA VAL A 163 3.77 -3.91 -2.78
C VAL A 163 2.52 -3.05 -2.76
N ALA A 164 1.49 -3.42 -3.53
CA ALA A 164 0.20 -2.77 -3.54
C ALA A 164 -0.75 -3.52 -2.59
N ALA A 165 -0.87 -3.02 -1.35
CA ALA A 165 -1.56 -3.67 -0.25
C ALA A 165 -2.74 -2.83 0.26
N GLY A 166 -3.65 -3.47 1.01
CA GLY A 166 -4.82 -2.83 1.59
C GLY A 166 -6.11 -3.56 1.27
N GLN A 167 -7.18 -2.81 1.03
CA GLN A 167 -8.50 -3.37 0.74
C GLN A 167 -8.98 -2.98 -0.68
N SER A 168 -10.28 -3.09 -0.92
CA SER A 168 -10.91 -2.91 -2.24
C SER A 168 -10.48 -1.64 -3.00
N ASN A 169 -10.26 -0.52 -2.33
CA ASN A 169 -9.78 0.71 -2.99
C ASN A 169 -8.36 0.59 -3.59
N MET A 170 -7.55 -0.36 -3.12
CA MET A 170 -6.29 -0.75 -3.74
C MET A 170 -6.48 -1.93 -4.69
N GLU A 171 -7.30 -2.93 -4.32
CA GLU A 171 -7.51 -4.13 -5.10
C GLU A 171 -8.22 -3.88 -6.42
N LEU A 172 -9.16 -2.94 -6.44
CA LEU A 172 -10.07 -2.68 -7.53
C LEU A 172 -9.32 -2.43 -8.84
N ASN A 173 -9.66 -3.21 -9.84
CA ASN A 173 -9.09 -3.09 -11.16
C ASN A 173 -9.90 -2.15 -12.08
N TYR A 174 -9.34 -1.85 -13.24
CA TYR A 174 -9.90 -0.91 -14.19
C TYR A 174 -11.26 -1.36 -14.71
N SER A 175 -11.41 -2.64 -15.10
CA SER A 175 -12.65 -3.17 -15.68
C SER A 175 -13.83 -3.12 -14.70
N GLN A 176 -13.57 -3.30 -13.40
CA GLN A 176 -14.61 -3.31 -12.38
C GLN A 176 -15.35 -1.97 -12.22
N TYR A 177 -14.77 -0.85 -12.69
CA TYR A 177 -15.45 0.44 -12.63
C TYR A 177 -16.59 0.58 -13.63
N TYR A 178 -16.47 -0.01 -14.81
CA TYR A 178 -17.39 0.24 -15.91
C TYR A 178 -18.10 -1.02 -16.44
N GLU A 179 -17.68 -2.22 -16.10
CA GLU A 179 -18.31 -3.44 -16.59
C GLU A 179 -19.75 -3.54 -16.13
N GLY A 180 -20.66 -3.15 -17.03
CA GLY A 180 -22.09 -3.36 -16.90
C GLY A 180 -22.56 -4.72 -17.42
N SER A 181 -21.70 -5.59 -17.92
CA SER A 181 -22.07 -6.84 -18.57
C SER A 181 -22.14 -7.99 -17.57
N GLY A 182 -23.28 -8.15 -16.90
CA GLY A 182 -23.60 -9.40 -16.18
C GLY A 182 -22.86 -9.64 -14.87
N ASN A 183 -21.91 -8.85 -14.49
CA ASN A 183 -21.28 -8.88 -13.19
C ASN A 183 -22.07 -8.01 -12.21
N ALA A 184 -22.47 -8.58 -11.07
CA ALA A 184 -23.15 -7.89 -9.98
C ALA A 184 -22.34 -6.75 -9.34
N TYR A 185 -21.17 -6.44 -9.86
CA TYR A 185 -20.16 -5.57 -9.26
C TYR A 185 -19.69 -4.46 -10.21
N ASN A 186 -20.62 -3.68 -10.76
CA ASN A 186 -20.26 -2.37 -11.30
C ASN A 186 -20.03 -1.42 -10.12
N PHE A 187 -18.77 -1.27 -9.69
CA PHE A 187 -18.42 -0.38 -8.58
C PHE A 187 -18.56 1.11 -8.93
N GLY A 188 -18.70 1.45 -10.21
CA GLY A 188 -19.08 2.77 -10.67
C GLY A 188 -20.57 3.08 -10.49
N GLY A 189 -21.39 2.09 -10.09
CA GLY A 189 -22.83 2.26 -9.80
C GLY A 189 -23.63 2.87 -10.94
N GLY A 190 -23.18 2.74 -12.20
CA GLY A 190 -23.77 3.41 -13.35
C GLY A 190 -23.43 4.92 -13.49
N LEU A 191 -22.69 5.48 -12.53
CA LEU A 191 -22.24 6.88 -12.55
C LEU A 191 -20.97 7.09 -13.38
N VAL A 192 -20.25 6.01 -13.71
CA VAL A 192 -18.95 6.01 -14.38
C VAL A 192 -19.06 5.29 -15.71
N THR A 193 -18.58 5.94 -16.76
CA THR A 193 -18.44 5.37 -18.11
C THR A 193 -16.96 5.17 -18.45
N THR A 194 -16.65 4.48 -19.54
CA THR A 194 -15.28 4.31 -20.01
C THR A 194 -14.58 5.65 -20.29
N ASP A 195 -15.33 6.66 -20.76
CA ASP A 195 -14.81 7.99 -21.07
C ASP A 195 -14.44 8.79 -19.81
N ASP A 196 -14.97 8.41 -18.65
CA ASP A 196 -14.66 9.03 -17.36
C ASP A 196 -13.33 8.51 -16.78
N LEU A 197 -12.89 7.34 -17.23
CA LEU A 197 -11.66 6.72 -16.75
C LEU A 197 -10.43 7.28 -17.49
N PRO A 198 -9.32 7.52 -16.80
CA PRO A 198 -8.07 7.83 -17.46
C PRO A 198 -7.57 6.64 -18.26
N LYS A 199 -6.62 6.89 -19.15
CA LYS A 199 -5.99 5.84 -19.94
C LYS A 199 -5.39 4.78 -19.03
N GLN A 200 -5.68 3.51 -19.31
CA GLN A 200 -5.03 2.41 -18.61
C GLN A 200 -3.56 2.25 -19.04
N LEU A 201 -2.77 1.64 -18.18
CA LEU A 201 -1.36 1.36 -18.43
C LEU A 201 -1.19 0.39 -19.60
N SER A 202 -0.26 0.72 -20.50
CA SER A 202 0.22 -0.18 -21.55
C SER A 202 1.73 0.04 -21.68
N ASP A 203 2.52 -0.73 -20.91
CA ASP A 203 3.99 -0.67 -20.88
C ASP A 203 4.54 -2.05 -20.53
N ASN A 204 5.21 -2.70 -21.48
CA ASN A 204 5.79 -4.04 -21.30
C ASN A 204 6.97 -4.06 -20.28
N ASN A 205 7.41 -2.93 -19.79
CA ASN A 205 8.42 -2.84 -18.74
C ASN A 205 7.81 -2.67 -17.33
N VAL A 206 6.50 -2.79 -17.22
CA VAL A 206 5.80 -2.91 -15.95
C VAL A 206 5.23 -4.32 -15.83
N HIS A 207 5.54 -4.99 -14.73
CA HIS A 207 5.18 -6.38 -14.49
C HIS A 207 4.33 -6.48 -13.22
N PHE A 208 3.24 -7.24 -13.29
CA PHE A 208 2.35 -7.47 -12.16
C PHE A 208 2.33 -8.94 -11.77
N VAL A 209 2.30 -9.18 -10.46
CA VAL A 209 1.85 -10.43 -9.87
C VAL A 209 0.80 -10.11 -8.80
N ALA A 210 -0.23 -10.91 -8.69
CA ALA A 210 -1.28 -10.69 -7.71
C ALA A 210 -1.52 -11.93 -6.85
N SER A 211 -1.86 -11.72 -5.57
CA SER A 211 -2.33 -12.78 -4.70
C SER A 211 -3.81 -13.09 -4.97
N ALA A 212 -4.15 -14.37 -4.91
CA ALA A 212 -5.54 -14.79 -4.80
C ALA A 212 -6.06 -14.46 -3.39
N ASN A 213 -7.36 -14.16 -3.26
CA ASN A 213 -8.02 -13.93 -1.98
C ASN A 213 -8.17 -15.25 -1.21
N SER A 214 -7.06 -15.78 -0.70
CA SER A 214 -6.98 -17.05 0.01
C SER A 214 -6.17 -16.92 1.29
N SER A 215 -6.71 -17.53 2.36
CA SER A 215 -6.04 -17.67 3.67
C SER A 215 -5.48 -19.08 3.88
N LYS A 216 -5.34 -19.86 2.82
CA LYS A 216 -4.91 -21.26 2.87
C LYS A 216 -3.51 -21.42 2.32
N GLY A 217 -2.71 -22.24 3.01
CA GLY A 217 -1.36 -22.59 2.57
C GLY A 217 -0.28 -21.81 3.32
N THR A 218 0.97 -22.07 2.97
CA THR A 218 2.18 -21.47 3.56
C THR A 218 3.03 -20.73 2.53
N ASP A 219 2.59 -20.71 1.28
CA ASP A 219 3.23 -20.02 0.17
C ASP A 219 2.36 -18.88 -0.32
N PHE A 220 2.91 -17.93 -1.05
CA PHE A 220 2.18 -16.81 -1.61
C PHE A 220 1.09 -17.32 -2.57
N PRO A 221 -0.20 -17.03 -2.31
CA PRO A 221 -1.30 -17.58 -3.10
C PRO A 221 -1.43 -16.81 -4.42
N LEU A 222 -0.90 -17.35 -5.50
CA LEU A 222 -0.97 -16.72 -6.82
C LEU A 222 -2.40 -16.67 -7.35
N ARG A 223 -2.76 -15.53 -7.92
CA ARG A 223 -4.04 -15.33 -8.61
C ARG A 223 -3.89 -15.57 -10.11
N ASP A 224 -4.84 -16.31 -10.67
CA ASP A 224 -5.00 -16.36 -12.11
C ASP A 224 -5.59 -15.05 -12.64
N VAL A 225 -5.00 -14.51 -13.65
CA VAL A 225 -5.40 -13.25 -14.26
C VAL A 225 -5.52 -13.47 -15.77
N ASN A 226 -6.65 -13.08 -16.34
CA ASN A 226 -6.91 -13.17 -17.78
C ASN A 226 -6.67 -14.58 -18.35
N GLY A 227 -7.06 -15.63 -17.59
CA GLY A 227 -6.85 -17.04 -18.00
C GLY A 227 -5.40 -17.51 -17.95
N GLN A 228 -4.48 -16.70 -17.42
CA GLN A 228 -3.08 -17.06 -17.21
C GLN A 228 -2.87 -17.42 -15.75
N ALA A 229 -2.59 -18.69 -15.51
CA ALA A 229 -2.41 -19.21 -14.16
C ALA A 229 -1.15 -18.65 -13.52
N GLY A 230 -1.35 -17.99 -12.38
CA GLY A 230 -0.35 -17.59 -11.40
C GLY A 230 1.02 -17.23 -11.96
N THR A 231 1.16 -16.11 -12.69
CA THR A 231 2.44 -15.67 -13.26
C THR A 231 2.62 -14.16 -13.11
N TRP A 232 3.84 -13.68 -13.34
CA TRP A 232 4.09 -12.26 -13.55
C TRP A 232 3.68 -11.90 -14.98
N LEU A 233 2.82 -10.91 -15.12
CA LEU A 233 2.29 -10.45 -16.39
C LEU A 233 2.82 -9.05 -16.72
N GLU A 234 3.23 -8.86 -17.96
CA GLU A 234 3.49 -7.52 -18.51
C GLU A 234 2.19 -6.71 -18.53
N ALA A 235 2.29 -5.42 -18.23
CA ALA A 235 1.17 -4.48 -18.29
C ALA A 235 0.80 -4.14 -19.73
N THR A 236 0.40 -5.14 -20.52
CA THR A 236 -0.26 -4.91 -21.81
C THR A 236 -1.64 -4.29 -21.57
N ALA A 237 -2.24 -3.70 -22.61
CA ALA A 237 -3.59 -3.13 -22.50
C ALA A 237 -4.60 -4.17 -21.97
N ASP A 238 -4.51 -5.43 -22.43
CA ASP A 238 -5.41 -6.51 -22.01
C ASP A 238 -5.18 -6.94 -20.55
N ASN A 239 -3.93 -7.13 -20.15
CA ASN A 239 -3.60 -7.55 -18.79
C ASN A 239 -3.91 -6.46 -17.76
N SER A 240 -3.66 -5.20 -18.09
CA SER A 240 -3.83 -4.05 -17.19
C SER A 240 -5.28 -3.86 -16.73
N GLN A 241 -6.26 -4.34 -17.50
CA GLN A 241 -7.67 -4.32 -17.09
C GLN A 241 -7.92 -5.06 -15.77
N HIS A 242 -7.07 -6.02 -15.42
CA HIS A 242 -7.26 -6.95 -14.32
C HIS A 242 -6.41 -6.65 -13.07
N PHE A 243 -5.58 -5.60 -13.11
CA PHE A 243 -4.73 -5.18 -11.99
C PHE A 243 -5.22 -3.89 -11.33
N SER A 244 -4.70 -3.64 -10.13
CA SER A 244 -5.01 -2.43 -9.35
C SER A 244 -4.97 -1.17 -10.21
N TYR A 245 -6.11 -0.50 -10.32
CA TYR A 245 -6.21 0.76 -11.04
C TYR A 245 -5.29 1.84 -10.44
N LEU A 246 -5.26 1.96 -9.10
CA LEU A 246 -4.39 2.92 -8.42
C LEU A 246 -2.90 2.63 -8.66
N ALA A 247 -2.49 1.36 -8.53
CA ALA A 247 -1.09 0.99 -8.73
C ALA A 247 -0.62 1.20 -10.18
N GLN A 248 -1.51 1.01 -11.16
CA GLN A 248 -1.23 1.34 -12.56
C GLN A 248 -0.94 2.83 -12.75
N GLN A 249 -1.79 3.69 -12.18
CA GLN A 249 -1.64 5.15 -12.32
C GLN A 249 -0.34 5.64 -11.65
N PHE A 250 0.02 5.06 -10.51
CA PHE A 250 1.31 5.28 -9.87
C PHE A 250 2.48 4.84 -10.75
N ALA A 251 2.41 3.61 -11.30
CA ALA A 251 3.48 3.07 -12.14
C ALA A 251 3.68 3.87 -13.44
N MET A 252 2.60 4.38 -14.05
CA MET A 252 2.68 5.24 -15.23
C MET A 252 3.52 6.50 -14.98
N GLN A 253 3.31 7.16 -13.83
CA GLN A 253 4.06 8.35 -13.46
C GLN A 253 5.55 8.03 -13.27
N LEU A 254 5.87 6.95 -12.54
CA LEU A 254 7.26 6.55 -12.31
C LEU A 254 7.97 6.10 -13.60
N ARG A 255 7.26 5.41 -14.50
CA ARG A 255 7.84 5.00 -15.79
C ARG A 255 8.17 6.19 -16.66
N ALA A 256 7.36 7.24 -16.61
CA ALA A 256 7.63 8.48 -17.33
C ALA A 256 8.84 9.21 -16.74
N ALA A 257 8.91 9.33 -15.40
CA ALA A 257 10.07 9.96 -14.74
C ALA A 257 11.35 9.14 -14.90
N HIS A 258 11.27 7.81 -14.91
CA HIS A 258 12.40 6.89 -15.00
C HIS A 258 12.24 5.88 -16.15
N PRO A 259 12.33 6.30 -17.44
CA PRO A 259 12.00 5.45 -18.58
C PRO A 259 12.90 4.23 -18.75
N ASN A 260 14.07 4.22 -18.11
CA ASN A 260 15.04 3.11 -18.19
C ASN A 260 14.95 2.13 -17.02
N VAL A 261 13.94 2.26 -16.14
CA VAL A 261 13.77 1.43 -14.96
C VAL A 261 12.49 0.59 -15.08
N PRO A 262 12.58 -0.75 -15.16
CA PRO A 262 11.41 -1.61 -15.07
C PRO A 262 10.71 -1.43 -13.71
N ILE A 263 9.39 -1.68 -13.67
CA ILE A 263 8.62 -1.67 -12.42
C ILE A 263 7.97 -3.03 -12.21
N GLY A 264 8.09 -3.55 -10.98
CA GLY A 264 7.35 -4.70 -10.49
C GLY A 264 6.28 -4.29 -9.50
N ILE A 265 5.07 -4.81 -9.64
CA ILE A 265 3.98 -4.60 -8.66
C ILE A 265 3.54 -5.95 -8.12
N ILE A 266 3.66 -6.13 -6.80
CA ILE A 266 3.13 -7.27 -6.06
C ILE A 266 1.82 -6.83 -5.41
N GLN A 267 0.70 -7.22 -6.00
CA GLN A 267 -0.62 -6.85 -5.50
C GLN A 267 -1.08 -7.85 -4.45
N THR A 268 -1.22 -7.40 -3.20
CA THR A 268 -1.65 -8.22 -2.05
C THR A 268 -2.96 -7.73 -1.41
N ALA A 269 -3.58 -6.70 -1.99
CA ALA A 269 -4.80 -6.11 -1.48
C ALA A 269 -5.99 -7.09 -1.55
N TRP A 270 -6.85 -7.05 -0.52
CA TRP A 270 -8.05 -7.89 -0.41
C TRP A 270 -9.26 -7.07 0.08
N GLY A 271 -10.29 -6.97 -0.75
CA GLY A 271 -11.49 -6.16 -0.50
C GLY A 271 -12.26 -6.54 0.77
N GLY A 272 -12.87 -5.53 1.41
CA GLY A 272 -13.71 -5.73 2.59
C GLY A 272 -12.97 -6.11 3.88
N THR A 273 -11.64 -5.97 3.93
CA THR A 273 -10.83 -6.46 5.05
C THR A 273 -10.44 -5.37 6.04
N PRO A 274 -10.52 -5.63 7.36
CA PRO A 274 -10.00 -4.74 8.40
C PRO A 274 -8.49 -4.86 8.52
N ILE A 275 -7.84 -3.80 9.03
CA ILE A 275 -6.39 -3.72 9.19
C ILE A 275 -5.79 -4.87 10.02
N ARG A 276 -6.52 -5.38 11.02
CA ARG A 276 -6.09 -6.49 11.87
C ARG A 276 -5.77 -7.79 11.12
N ARG A 277 -6.29 -7.98 9.90
CA ARG A 277 -5.94 -9.13 9.05
C ARG A 277 -4.60 -8.96 8.34
N HIS A 278 -4.07 -7.74 8.25
CA HIS A 278 -2.85 -7.38 7.55
C HIS A 278 -1.63 -7.23 8.46
N VAL A 279 -1.79 -7.38 9.78
CA VAL A 279 -0.71 -7.38 10.76
C VAL A 279 -0.41 -8.80 11.24
N GLN A 280 0.73 -9.01 11.88
CA GLN A 280 1.13 -10.32 12.42
C GLN A 280 0.03 -10.92 13.32
N GLY A 281 -0.29 -12.18 13.07
CA GLY A 281 -1.45 -12.88 13.65
C GLY A 281 -2.68 -12.84 12.75
N GLY A 282 -2.73 -11.98 11.75
CA GLY A 282 -3.77 -11.97 10.74
C GLY A 282 -3.45 -12.91 9.57
N ASP A 283 -4.48 -13.39 8.92
CA ASP A 283 -4.38 -14.38 7.84
C ASP A 283 -3.82 -13.79 6.55
N ILE A 284 -4.10 -12.52 6.23
CA ILE A 284 -3.53 -11.84 5.06
C ILE A 284 -2.03 -11.61 5.29
N TYR A 285 -1.64 -11.16 6.48
CA TYR A 285 -0.22 -11.06 6.80
C TYR A 285 0.49 -12.40 6.61
N ALA A 286 -0.07 -13.47 7.20
CA ALA A 286 0.55 -14.80 7.17
C ALA A 286 0.68 -15.39 5.76
N ASN A 287 -0.28 -15.13 4.87
CA ASN A 287 -0.33 -15.79 3.55
C ASN A 287 0.14 -14.87 2.40
N HIS A 288 0.05 -13.54 2.54
CA HIS A 288 0.32 -12.62 1.43
C HIS A 288 1.56 -11.76 1.66
N ILE A 289 1.98 -11.57 2.92
CA ILE A 289 3.10 -10.69 3.27
C ILE A 289 4.29 -11.49 3.81
N ALA A 290 4.08 -12.33 4.84
CA ALA A 290 5.16 -13.13 5.43
C ALA A 290 5.92 -14.02 4.41
N PRO A 291 5.30 -14.62 3.38
CA PRO A 291 6.05 -15.36 2.36
C PRO A 291 7.08 -14.52 1.59
N LEU A 292 6.90 -13.19 1.56
CA LEU A 292 7.82 -12.25 0.90
C LEU A 292 9.03 -11.86 1.77
N GLU A 293 9.18 -12.46 2.97
CA GLU A 293 10.28 -12.15 3.89
C GLU A 293 11.63 -12.11 3.18
N GLY A 294 12.39 -11.03 3.39
CA GLY A 294 13.70 -10.80 2.78
C GLY A 294 13.69 -10.50 1.28
N PHE A 295 12.52 -10.40 0.64
CA PHE A 295 12.41 -9.92 -0.73
C PHE A 295 12.41 -8.39 -0.74
N HIS A 296 13.51 -7.77 -1.12
CA HIS A 296 13.63 -6.32 -1.09
C HIS A 296 12.67 -5.63 -2.06
N VAL A 297 12.08 -4.53 -1.63
CA VAL A 297 11.15 -3.71 -2.43
C VAL A 297 11.49 -2.22 -2.35
N ALA A 298 11.00 -1.42 -3.28
CA ALA A 298 11.19 0.03 -3.31
C ALA A 298 10.23 0.75 -2.36
N GLY A 299 9.06 0.18 -2.10
CA GLY A 299 8.06 0.77 -1.22
C GLY A 299 6.76 -0.01 -1.15
N VAL A 300 5.89 0.44 -0.24
CA VAL A 300 4.55 -0.08 -0.05
C VAL A 300 3.54 1.00 -0.42
N LEU A 301 2.56 0.65 -1.24
CA LEU A 301 1.38 1.46 -1.56
C LEU A 301 0.21 0.89 -0.76
N TRP A 302 -0.40 1.70 0.12
CA TRP A 302 -1.44 1.25 1.02
C TRP A 302 -2.72 2.06 0.86
N TYR A 303 -3.86 1.36 0.66
CA TYR A 303 -5.17 2.01 0.71
C TYR A 303 -6.17 1.11 1.43
N GLN A 304 -6.45 1.44 2.69
CA GLN A 304 -7.32 0.69 3.57
C GLN A 304 -7.87 1.61 4.68
N GLY A 305 -8.86 1.17 5.43
CA GLY A 305 -9.46 1.88 6.57
C GLY A 305 -10.99 1.95 6.49
N CYS A 306 -11.58 1.73 5.30
CA CYS A 306 -13.04 1.78 5.17
C CYS A 306 -13.74 0.74 6.06
N ASN A 307 -13.22 -0.50 6.13
CA ASN A 307 -13.80 -1.51 7.01
C ASN A 307 -13.69 -1.11 8.49
N ASP A 308 -12.55 -0.55 8.89
CA ASP A 308 -12.31 -0.15 10.28
C ASP A 308 -13.12 1.08 10.70
N SER A 309 -13.66 1.85 9.74
CA SER A 309 -14.55 2.99 10.00
C SER A 309 -16.02 2.62 10.24
N THR A 310 -16.35 1.35 10.21
CA THR A 310 -17.71 0.84 10.50
C THR A 310 -18.02 0.79 12.00
N ASN A 311 -16.99 0.72 12.84
CA ASN A 311 -17.12 0.54 14.29
C ASN A 311 -16.18 1.49 15.02
N GLU A 312 -16.65 2.04 16.15
CA GLU A 312 -15.88 3.02 16.94
C GLU A 312 -14.56 2.44 17.47
N ALA A 313 -14.60 1.25 18.05
CA ALA A 313 -13.43 0.63 18.66
C ALA A 313 -12.33 0.36 17.62
N THR A 314 -12.68 -0.08 16.41
CA THR A 314 -11.72 -0.31 15.33
C THR A 314 -11.18 1.00 14.76
N ALA A 315 -12.02 2.03 14.65
CA ALA A 315 -11.59 3.34 14.20
C ALA A 315 -10.62 4.02 15.18
N LEU A 316 -10.87 3.89 16.50
CA LEU A 316 -9.99 4.41 17.54
C LEU A 316 -8.66 3.64 17.65
N ALA A 317 -8.68 2.33 17.37
CA ALA A 317 -7.47 1.51 17.36
C ALA A 317 -6.62 1.68 16.07
N TYR A 318 -7.14 2.36 15.05
CA TYR A 318 -6.53 2.36 13.70
C TYR A 318 -5.11 2.92 13.68
N GLU A 319 -4.83 4.00 14.42
CA GLU A 319 -3.48 4.61 14.48
C GLU A 319 -2.43 3.62 15.01
N SER A 320 -2.74 2.93 16.10
CA SER A 320 -1.83 1.93 16.68
C SER A 320 -1.64 0.72 15.76
N GLN A 321 -2.71 0.28 15.10
CA GLN A 321 -2.63 -0.82 14.13
C GLN A 321 -1.84 -0.42 12.88
N MET A 322 -1.99 0.81 12.39
CA MET A 322 -1.23 1.31 11.24
C MET A 322 0.26 1.44 11.56
N THR A 323 0.59 1.94 12.76
CA THR A 323 1.96 2.00 13.27
C THR A 323 2.60 0.61 13.36
N LEU A 324 1.86 -0.36 13.91
CA LEU A 324 2.29 -1.75 13.99
C LEU A 324 2.53 -2.35 12.59
N LEU A 325 1.59 -2.14 11.67
CA LEU A 325 1.67 -2.63 10.29
C LEU A 325 2.91 -2.09 9.57
N ILE A 326 3.19 -0.79 9.65
CA ILE A 326 4.36 -0.17 9.00
C ILE A 326 5.65 -0.81 9.54
N ASN A 327 5.77 -0.94 10.87
CA ASN A 327 6.94 -1.54 11.50
C ASN A 327 7.13 -3.01 11.07
N GLN A 328 6.06 -3.80 11.03
CA GLN A 328 6.11 -5.21 10.65
C GLN A 328 6.43 -5.40 9.16
N TYR A 329 5.90 -4.55 8.27
CA TYR A 329 6.25 -4.63 6.85
C TYR A 329 7.73 -4.30 6.63
N ARG A 330 8.25 -3.28 7.33
CA ARG A 330 9.68 -2.97 7.31
C ARG A 330 10.55 -4.13 7.79
N GLU A 331 10.09 -4.86 8.81
CA GLU A 331 10.76 -6.06 9.31
C GLU A 331 10.73 -7.21 8.28
N VAL A 332 9.57 -7.51 7.67
CA VAL A 332 9.44 -8.55 6.64
C VAL A 332 10.37 -8.29 5.46
N PHE A 333 10.46 -7.04 5.02
CA PHE A 333 11.30 -6.67 3.86
C PHE A 333 12.77 -6.38 4.23
N ASP A 334 13.15 -6.50 5.52
CA ASP A 334 14.49 -6.19 6.04
C ASP A 334 14.95 -4.78 5.63
N GLN A 335 14.08 -3.79 5.80
CA GLN A 335 14.30 -2.40 5.37
C GLN A 335 13.68 -1.42 6.38
N ASP A 336 14.44 -0.96 7.38
CA ASP A 336 13.96 -0.03 8.43
C ASP A 336 13.46 1.31 7.88
N ASP A 337 13.95 1.72 6.73
CA ASP A 337 13.62 2.97 6.04
C ASP A 337 12.72 2.79 4.82
N LEU A 338 12.11 1.61 4.66
CA LEU A 338 11.24 1.31 3.52
C LEU A 338 10.17 2.40 3.34
N PRO A 339 10.07 3.03 2.16
CA PRO A 339 9.02 3.95 1.82
C PRO A 339 7.63 3.36 2.01
N PHE A 340 6.79 4.04 2.80
CA PHE A 340 5.42 3.62 3.05
C PHE A 340 4.46 4.77 2.71
N LEU A 341 3.74 4.61 1.60
CA LEU A 341 2.83 5.61 1.07
C LEU A 341 1.40 5.13 1.26
N TYR A 342 0.57 5.91 1.92
CA TYR A 342 -0.82 5.52 2.15
C TYR A 342 -1.82 6.61 1.81
N VAL A 343 -2.99 6.19 1.36
CA VAL A 343 -4.09 7.10 1.03
C VAL A 343 -4.95 7.33 2.26
N GLN A 344 -5.16 8.60 2.62
CA GLN A 344 -6.18 9.00 3.59
C GLN A 344 -7.57 8.72 3.01
N LEU A 345 -8.50 8.22 3.83
CA LEU A 345 -9.84 7.85 3.37
C LEU A 345 -10.57 9.01 2.68
N ALA A 346 -11.15 8.73 1.52
CA ALA A 346 -11.98 9.65 0.78
C ALA A 346 -13.29 10.00 1.51
N ARG A 347 -14.00 10.99 0.98
CA ARG A 347 -15.36 11.33 1.42
C ARG A 347 -16.32 10.18 1.10
N TRP A 348 -17.10 9.76 2.08
CA TRP A 348 -18.16 8.79 1.89
C TRP A 348 -19.16 8.82 3.06
N PRO A 349 -20.48 8.78 2.81
CA PRO A 349 -21.48 8.92 3.86
C PRO A 349 -21.82 7.61 4.59
N GLY A 350 -21.36 6.45 4.11
CA GLY A 350 -21.87 5.16 4.52
C GLY A 350 -21.37 4.63 5.86
N TYR A 351 -20.23 5.15 6.38
CA TYR A 351 -19.68 4.70 7.68
C TYR A 351 -19.50 5.85 8.66
N GLN A 352 -19.91 5.60 9.89
CA GLN A 352 -20.03 6.62 10.93
C GLN A 352 -18.67 7.18 11.40
N TYR A 353 -17.61 6.38 11.32
CA TYR A 353 -16.30 6.71 11.90
C TYR A 353 -15.21 6.99 10.85
N THR A 354 -15.58 7.34 9.62
CA THR A 354 -14.63 7.66 8.54
C THR A 354 -13.69 8.79 8.92
N GLN A 355 -14.19 9.86 9.55
CA GLN A 355 -13.39 10.99 10.03
C GLN A 355 -12.39 10.59 11.12
N ASN A 356 -12.74 9.62 11.99
CA ASN A 356 -11.85 9.11 13.03
C ASN A 356 -10.67 8.35 12.42
N VAL A 357 -10.93 7.52 11.40
CA VAL A 357 -9.86 6.81 10.68
C VAL A 357 -8.98 7.78 9.90
N ARG A 358 -9.55 8.83 9.26
CA ARG A 358 -8.74 9.88 8.62
C ARG A 358 -7.81 10.58 9.59
N PHE A 359 -8.29 10.85 10.80
CA PHE A 359 -7.50 11.45 11.86
C PHE A 359 -6.39 10.51 12.35
N ALA A 360 -6.70 9.24 12.55
CA ALA A 360 -5.70 8.21 12.89
C ALA A 360 -4.62 8.08 11.79
N GLN A 361 -5.01 8.16 10.52
CA GLN A 361 -4.07 8.18 9.39
C GLN A 361 -3.15 9.41 9.42
N LEU A 362 -3.69 10.60 9.72
CA LEU A 362 -2.87 11.81 9.89
C LEU A 362 -1.86 11.65 11.05
N ASN A 363 -2.31 11.18 12.21
CA ASN A 363 -1.47 11.01 13.39
C ASN A 363 -0.36 9.97 13.16
N THR A 364 -0.59 8.98 12.30
CA THR A 364 0.41 7.96 11.97
C THR A 364 1.70 8.57 11.40
N LEU A 365 1.65 9.71 10.70
CA LEU A 365 2.84 10.37 10.14
C LEU A 365 3.91 10.71 11.19
N SER A 366 3.50 10.97 12.43
CA SER A 366 4.39 11.37 13.53
C SER A 366 4.23 10.51 14.78
N ASN A 367 3.64 9.32 14.65
CA ASN A 367 3.41 8.46 15.81
C ASN A 367 4.72 7.98 16.43
N ALA A 368 4.86 8.17 17.75
CA ALA A 368 6.08 7.84 18.50
C ALA A 368 6.39 6.33 18.55
N GLY A 369 5.43 5.47 18.20
CA GLY A 369 5.62 4.02 18.11
C GLY A 369 6.29 3.56 16.79
N LEU A 370 6.47 4.44 15.82
CA LEU A 370 7.22 4.13 14.61
C LEU A 370 8.71 3.94 14.94
N ARG A 371 9.29 2.82 14.53
CA ARG A 371 10.74 2.58 14.67
C ARG A 371 11.56 3.62 13.90
N ASN A 372 11.03 4.06 12.75
CA ASN A 372 11.58 5.13 11.94
C ASN A 372 10.44 5.92 11.31
N ALA A 373 10.37 7.22 11.57
CA ALA A 373 9.34 8.10 11.02
C ALA A 373 9.70 8.67 9.63
N SER A 374 10.91 8.40 9.12
CA SER A 374 11.28 8.82 7.76
C SER A 374 10.58 7.98 6.69
N ASN A 375 10.50 8.50 5.48
CA ASN A 375 9.96 7.81 4.32
C ASN A 375 8.50 7.32 4.51
N ILE A 376 7.68 8.12 5.17
CA ILE A 376 6.24 7.88 5.30
C ILE A 376 5.49 9.04 4.66
N ALA A 377 4.51 8.73 3.81
CA ALA A 377 3.68 9.74 3.17
C ALA A 377 2.19 9.39 3.28
N MET A 378 1.39 10.44 3.47
CA MET A 378 -0.06 10.36 3.42
C MET A 378 -0.58 11.13 2.20
N THR A 379 -1.24 10.45 1.31
CA THR A 379 -1.89 11.05 0.13
C THR A 379 -3.32 11.47 0.49
N VAL A 380 -3.60 12.76 0.48
CA VAL A 380 -4.94 13.29 0.73
C VAL A 380 -5.89 12.97 -0.42
N SER A 381 -7.13 12.60 -0.10
CA SER A 381 -8.14 12.18 -1.08
C SER A 381 -9.45 12.95 -1.02
N LEU A 382 -9.58 13.97 -0.16
CA LEU A 382 -10.83 14.71 0.06
C LEU A 382 -11.34 15.46 -1.19
N ASP A 383 -10.46 15.78 -2.11
CA ASP A 383 -10.71 16.54 -3.34
C ASP A 383 -10.65 15.69 -4.62
N THR A 384 -10.45 14.36 -4.49
CA THR A 384 -10.15 13.50 -5.65
C THR A 384 -11.32 12.66 -6.14
N ASP A 385 -12.49 12.71 -5.50
CA ASP A 385 -13.59 11.77 -5.81
C ASP A 385 -14.30 12.03 -7.15
N LYS A 386 -14.04 13.14 -7.81
CA LYS A 386 -14.66 13.51 -9.11
C LYS A 386 -16.19 13.43 -9.12
N GLY A 387 -16.82 13.83 -8.01
CA GLY A 387 -18.28 13.81 -7.84
C GLY A 387 -18.86 12.44 -7.54
N THR A 388 -18.03 11.46 -7.23
CA THR A 388 -18.46 10.10 -6.90
C THR A 388 -18.40 9.80 -5.39
N SER A 389 -18.54 10.82 -4.52
CA SER A 389 -18.49 10.66 -3.06
C SER A 389 -19.62 9.78 -2.49
N THR A 390 -20.63 9.46 -3.27
CA THR A 390 -21.68 8.47 -2.91
C THR A 390 -21.23 7.02 -3.10
N LEU A 391 -20.07 6.81 -3.74
CA LEU A 391 -19.44 5.51 -3.90
C LEU A 391 -18.35 5.32 -2.86
N ILE A 392 -18.28 4.14 -2.25
CA ILE A 392 -17.17 3.76 -1.35
C ILE A 392 -15.84 3.65 -2.11
N HIS A 393 -15.90 3.51 -3.44
CA HIS A 393 -14.76 3.41 -4.35
C HIS A 393 -14.73 4.63 -5.29
N PRO A 394 -14.24 5.80 -4.84
CA PRO A 394 -14.26 7.01 -5.66
C PRO A 394 -13.34 6.92 -6.87
N LEU A 395 -13.68 7.67 -7.91
CA LEU A 395 -13.10 7.57 -9.26
C LEU A 395 -11.64 8.05 -9.36
N GLY A 396 -11.22 9.03 -8.60
CA GLY A 396 -9.95 9.78 -8.82
C GLY A 396 -8.65 9.05 -8.49
N LYS A 397 -8.51 7.79 -8.87
CA LYS A 397 -7.29 6.98 -8.66
C LYS A 397 -6.10 7.50 -9.47
N ASP A 398 -6.33 8.18 -10.58
CA ASP A 398 -5.29 8.83 -11.38
C ASP A 398 -4.61 9.96 -10.59
N ILE A 399 -5.40 10.83 -9.96
CA ILE A 399 -4.88 11.91 -9.13
C ILE A 399 -4.11 11.36 -7.93
N LEU A 400 -4.66 10.32 -7.27
CA LEU A 400 -3.99 9.64 -6.16
C LEU A 400 -2.68 8.99 -6.59
N GLY A 401 -2.65 8.33 -7.75
CA GLY A 401 -1.44 7.73 -8.31
C GLY A 401 -0.35 8.76 -8.59
N ALA A 402 -0.72 9.91 -9.15
CA ALA A 402 0.21 11.01 -9.40
C ALA A 402 0.77 11.61 -8.08
N ARG A 403 -0.09 11.83 -7.08
CA ARG A 403 0.34 12.31 -5.76
C ARG A 403 1.29 11.32 -5.06
N MET A 404 0.95 10.04 -5.06
CA MET A 404 1.81 9.00 -4.49
C MET A 404 3.16 8.91 -5.21
N ALA A 405 3.17 9.06 -6.54
CA ALA A 405 4.40 9.06 -7.32
C ALA A 405 5.30 10.27 -6.98
N ALA A 406 4.72 11.46 -6.86
CA ALA A 406 5.45 12.65 -6.43
C ALA A 406 6.05 12.48 -5.03
N GLN A 407 5.28 11.90 -4.10
CA GLN A 407 5.76 11.60 -2.76
C GLN A 407 6.92 10.58 -2.77
N TYR A 408 6.82 9.53 -3.57
CA TYR A 408 7.89 8.54 -3.69
C TYR A 408 9.15 9.12 -4.32
N LEU A 409 9.03 9.90 -5.40
CA LEU A 409 10.17 10.55 -6.05
C LEU A 409 10.89 11.49 -5.09
N ALA A 410 10.15 12.36 -4.39
CA ALA A 410 10.73 13.23 -3.37
C ALA A 410 11.49 12.45 -2.28
N MET A 411 10.92 11.33 -1.78
CA MET A 411 11.63 10.44 -0.84
C MET A 411 12.92 9.88 -1.42
N SER A 412 12.88 9.41 -2.68
CA SER A 412 14.03 8.77 -3.33
C SER A 412 15.16 9.73 -3.64
N GLU A 413 14.87 11.01 -3.77
CA GLU A 413 15.79 12.11 -4.05
C GLU A 413 16.23 12.84 -2.79
N GLY A 414 15.62 12.51 -1.63
CA GLY A 414 15.92 13.15 -0.34
C GLY A 414 15.33 14.55 -0.20
N GLU A 415 14.27 14.83 -0.95
CA GLU A 415 13.56 16.09 -0.95
C GLU A 415 12.40 16.12 0.05
N ALA A 416 11.79 17.30 0.24
CA ALA A 416 10.62 17.44 1.10
C ALA A 416 9.42 16.72 0.50
N ILE A 417 8.81 15.82 1.28
CA ILE A 417 7.67 15.02 0.82
C ILE A 417 6.42 15.91 0.71
N PRO A 418 5.73 15.96 -0.44
CA PRO A 418 4.53 16.77 -0.61
C PRO A 418 3.31 16.11 0.05
N ASN A 419 3.24 16.20 1.39
CA ASN A 419 2.11 15.68 2.19
C ASN A 419 0.95 16.69 2.33
N GLY A 420 1.11 17.91 1.79
CA GLY A 420 0.21 19.03 2.03
C GLY A 420 0.48 19.73 3.36
N PRO A 421 -0.34 20.73 3.76
CA PRO A 421 -0.15 21.47 4.99
C PRO A 421 -0.34 20.59 6.22
N LEU A 422 0.73 20.32 6.96
CA LEU A 422 0.72 19.52 8.19
C LEU A 422 0.78 20.43 9.42
N ILE A 423 -0.26 20.40 10.24
CA ILE A 423 -0.34 21.21 11.45
C ILE A 423 0.76 20.80 12.44
N ALA A 424 1.44 21.80 13.03
CA ALA A 424 2.40 21.59 14.10
C ALA A 424 1.78 21.87 15.46
N HIS A 425 1.09 23.02 15.62
CA HIS A 425 0.45 23.38 16.86
C HIS A 425 -0.60 24.47 16.65
N ALA A 426 -1.49 24.60 17.64
CA ALA A 426 -2.41 25.71 17.79
C ALA A 426 -2.11 26.47 19.08
N LYS A 427 -2.19 27.81 19.05
CA LYS A 427 -1.94 28.66 20.19
C LYS A 427 -2.96 29.79 20.29
N HIS A 428 -3.36 30.13 21.50
CA HIS A 428 -4.10 31.38 21.77
C HIS A 428 -3.20 32.59 21.53
N ALA A 429 -3.74 33.57 20.81
CA ALA A 429 -3.12 34.87 20.66
C ALA A 429 -3.67 35.86 21.70
N SER A 430 -2.94 36.96 21.96
CA SER A 430 -3.33 37.96 22.95
C SER A 430 -4.60 38.74 22.60
N ASP A 431 -5.00 38.71 21.33
CA ASP A 431 -6.22 39.32 20.81
C ASP A 431 -7.47 38.42 20.92
N GLY A 432 -7.32 37.23 21.56
CA GLY A 432 -8.40 36.28 21.74
C GLY A 432 -8.63 35.35 20.52
N THR A 433 -7.79 35.39 19.52
CA THR A 433 -7.83 34.46 18.37
C THR A 433 -6.99 33.22 18.64
N ILE A 434 -7.09 32.22 17.74
CA ILE A 434 -6.24 31.01 17.74
C ILE A 434 -5.39 31.01 16.48
N VAL A 435 -4.09 30.89 16.65
CA VAL A 435 -3.12 30.77 15.55
C VAL A 435 -2.74 29.31 15.34
N LEU A 436 -3.01 28.81 14.14
CA LEU A 436 -2.55 27.49 13.69
C LEU A 436 -1.23 27.66 12.94
N SER A 437 -0.21 26.96 13.39
CA SER A 437 1.10 26.90 12.74
C SER A 437 1.37 25.51 12.20
N PHE A 438 2.11 25.43 11.11
CA PHE A 438 2.36 24.20 10.37
C PHE A 438 3.80 23.73 10.54
N GLN A 439 4.05 22.48 10.20
CA GLN A 439 5.40 21.92 10.15
C GLN A 439 6.21 22.67 9.10
N LYS A 440 7.51 22.84 9.36
CA LYS A 440 8.39 23.59 8.48
C LYS A 440 8.37 23.03 7.06
N GLY A 441 8.13 23.91 6.07
CA GLY A 441 8.12 23.56 4.67
C GLY A 441 6.78 23.00 4.14
N THR A 442 5.76 22.83 5.01
CA THR A 442 4.47 22.29 4.59
C THR A 442 3.36 23.33 4.46
N ALA A 443 3.68 24.61 4.52
CA ALA A 443 2.71 25.71 4.50
C ALA A 443 3.17 26.90 3.64
N THR A 444 4.11 26.69 2.75
CA THR A 444 4.56 27.74 1.84
C THR A 444 3.50 27.95 0.77
N GLY A 445 3.03 29.19 0.64
CA GLY A 445 2.03 29.53 -0.39
C GLY A 445 0.59 29.13 -0.05
N LEU A 446 0.25 29.00 1.25
CA LEU A 446 -1.11 28.64 1.67
C LEU A 446 -2.18 29.46 0.96
N GLN A 447 -3.15 28.77 0.40
CA GLN A 447 -4.31 29.38 -0.27
C GLN A 447 -5.58 28.54 -0.08
N ALA A 448 -6.72 29.21 -0.20
CA ALA A 448 -8.00 28.54 -0.26
C ALA A 448 -8.35 28.22 -1.72
N GLU A 449 -8.65 26.99 -2.00
CA GLU A 449 -9.10 26.56 -3.32
C GLU A 449 -10.45 25.84 -3.24
N LYS A 450 -11.24 25.99 -4.29
CA LYS A 450 -12.48 25.23 -4.47
C LYS A 450 -12.15 23.93 -5.19
N PRO A 451 -12.35 22.76 -4.56
CA PRO A 451 -12.18 21.49 -5.22
C PRO A 451 -13.12 21.32 -6.42
N ASN A 452 -12.60 20.74 -7.49
CA ASN A 452 -13.38 20.41 -8.67
C ASN A 452 -13.89 18.96 -8.58
N TYR A 453 -15.12 18.79 -8.15
CA TYR A 453 -15.76 17.49 -8.07
C TYR A 453 -16.40 17.04 -9.39
N SER A 454 -16.07 17.66 -10.53
CA SER A 454 -16.49 17.16 -11.83
C SER A 454 -15.56 16.02 -12.29
N LYS A 455 -16.06 15.21 -13.22
CA LYS A 455 -15.27 14.18 -13.88
C LYS A 455 -14.20 14.75 -14.83
N THR A 456 -14.14 16.06 -15.00
CA THR A 456 -13.16 16.75 -15.85
C THR A 456 -11.79 16.90 -15.18
N ALA A 457 -11.70 16.77 -13.84
CA ALA A 457 -10.43 16.72 -13.15
C ALA A 457 -9.63 15.52 -13.63
N ARG A 458 -8.36 15.70 -13.96
CA ARG A 458 -7.49 14.67 -14.53
C ARG A 458 -6.09 14.74 -13.94
N ALA A 459 -5.44 13.57 -13.92
CA ALA A 459 -4.01 13.50 -13.89
C ALA A 459 -3.49 12.91 -15.20
N THR A 460 -2.49 13.56 -15.77
CA THR A 460 -1.80 13.10 -16.96
C THR A 460 -0.33 12.87 -16.61
N VAL A 461 0.34 12.08 -17.41
CA VAL A 461 1.79 11.92 -17.29
C VAL A 461 2.44 13.18 -17.86
N PRO A 462 3.31 13.89 -17.12
CA PRO A 462 4.05 15.02 -17.65
C PRO A 462 4.97 14.62 -18.81
N ASP A 463 5.24 15.56 -19.70
CA ASP A 463 6.25 15.39 -20.76
C ASP A 463 7.64 15.73 -20.19
N TYR A 464 8.32 14.70 -19.68
CA TYR A 464 9.67 14.84 -19.10
C TYR A 464 10.74 15.14 -20.15
N ASP A 465 10.52 14.83 -21.43
CA ASP A 465 11.45 15.20 -22.51
C ASP A 465 11.39 16.71 -22.77
N ALA A 466 10.19 17.31 -22.70
CA ALA A 466 10.02 18.75 -22.85
C ALA A 466 10.37 19.53 -21.57
N ASN A 467 10.16 18.94 -20.40
CA ASN A 467 10.47 19.53 -19.09
C ASN A 467 11.08 18.46 -18.17
N PRO A 468 12.42 18.31 -18.16
CA PRO A 468 13.11 17.31 -17.32
C PRO A 468 12.92 17.53 -15.80
N ASP A 469 12.59 18.75 -15.38
CA ASP A 469 12.35 19.09 -13.97
C ASP A 469 10.87 18.93 -13.57
N ALA A 470 10.03 18.43 -14.48
CA ALA A 470 8.61 18.18 -14.18
C ALA A 470 8.46 17.14 -13.05
N THR A 471 7.39 17.29 -12.31
CA THR A 471 6.97 16.31 -11.30
C THR A 471 5.62 15.69 -11.69
N PRO A 472 5.23 14.56 -11.13
CA PRO A 472 3.88 14.00 -11.35
C PRO A 472 2.75 14.98 -10.99
N LEU A 473 2.99 15.93 -10.07
CA LEU A 473 2.02 16.95 -9.70
C LEU A 473 1.73 17.95 -10.83
N ASP A 474 2.69 18.20 -11.72
CA ASP A 474 2.52 19.08 -12.89
C ASP A 474 1.53 18.48 -13.90
N GLY A 475 1.32 17.16 -13.85
CA GLY A 475 0.31 16.47 -14.66
C GLY A 475 -1.11 16.55 -14.10
N ILE A 476 -1.30 17.11 -12.91
CA ILE A 476 -2.63 17.24 -12.29
C ILE A 476 -3.27 18.56 -12.72
N SER A 477 -4.41 18.48 -13.39
CA SER A 477 -5.12 19.65 -13.86
C SER A 477 -6.57 19.70 -13.35
N ASN A 478 -7.08 20.89 -13.13
CA ASN A 478 -8.46 21.15 -12.75
C ASN A 478 -8.94 20.38 -11.50
N VAL A 479 -8.04 19.97 -10.60
CA VAL A 479 -8.42 19.32 -9.34
C VAL A 479 -9.01 20.33 -8.37
N ALA A 480 -8.46 21.53 -8.35
CA ALA A 480 -9.00 22.65 -7.60
C ALA A 480 -8.69 23.97 -8.31
N THR A 481 -9.36 25.04 -7.91
CA THR A 481 -9.12 26.37 -8.44
C THR A 481 -9.12 27.39 -7.30
N PRO A 482 -8.23 28.41 -7.33
CA PRO A 482 -8.25 29.49 -6.37
C PRO A 482 -9.65 30.09 -6.22
N THR A 483 -10.06 30.37 -5.00
CA THR A 483 -11.38 30.90 -4.70
C THR A 483 -11.31 32.11 -3.78
N SER A 484 -12.21 33.07 -4.01
CA SER A 484 -12.47 34.15 -3.05
C SER A 484 -13.38 33.72 -1.90
N THR A 485 -13.94 32.52 -1.93
CA THR A 485 -14.70 31.96 -0.82
C THR A 485 -13.79 31.83 0.39
N PRO A 486 -14.15 32.41 1.55
CA PRO A 486 -13.35 32.27 2.75
C PRO A 486 -13.09 30.79 3.08
N LEU A 487 -11.92 30.50 3.63
CA LEU A 487 -11.58 29.15 4.07
C LEU A 487 -12.58 28.68 5.14
N GLN A 488 -13.23 27.55 4.89
CA GLN A 488 -14.30 27.00 5.72
C GLN A 488 -13.88 25.65 6.33
N GLY A 489 -14.76 25.07 7.12
CA GLY A 489 -14.61 23.72 7.65
C GLY A 489 -13.90 23.64 9.01
N PHE A 490 -13.47 24.76 9.57
CA PHE A 490 -12.95 24.81 10.92
C PHE A 490 -14.09 24.90 11.94
N GLU A 491 -13.96 24.12 12.99
CA GLU A 491 -14.81 24.15 14.17
C GLU A 491 -13.91 24.18 15.42
N ILE A 492 -14.40 24.87 16.44
CA ILE A 492 -13.72 25.04 17.73
C ILE A 492 -14.64 24.60 18.86
N ALA A 493 -14.07 24.09 19.94
CA ALA A 493 -14.83 23.75 21.16
C ALA A 493 -14.01 24.11 22.39
N ASP A 494 -14.71 24.43 23.47
CA ASP A 494 -14.20 24.50 24.83
C ASP A 494 -14.32 23.15 25.56
N ASP A 495 -14.05 23.11 26.84
CA ASP A 495 -14.13 21.93 27.69
C ASP A 495 -15.56 21.39 27.84
N SER A 496 -16.60 22.14 27.46
CA SER A 496 -17.98 21.64 27.40
C SER A 496 -18.20 20.63 26.25
N GLY A 497 -17.26 20.57 25.29
CA GLY A 497 -17.33 19.72 24.10
C GLY A 497 -18.36 20.18 23.07
N LYS A 498 -18.91 21.40 23.21
CA LYS A 498 -19.83 21.98 22.23
C LYS A 498 -19.05 22.58 21.07
N TRP A 499 -19.16 21.98 19.91
CA TRP A 499 -18.53 22.45 18.68
C TRP A 499 -19.31 23.58 18.01
N VAL A 500 -18.60 24.64 17.63
CA VAL A 500 -19.14 25.77 16.88
C VAL A 500 -18.22 26.07 15.69
N SER A 501 -18.79 26.59 14.59
CA SER A 501 -18.00 27.00 13.44
C SER A 501 -17.03 28.12 13.79
N ALA A 502 -15.86 28.12 13.16
CA ALA A 502 -14.89 29.18 13.27
C ALA A 502 -14.67 29.87 11.92
N THR A 503 -14.41 31.18 11.95
CA THR A 503 -13.91 31.92 10.81
C THR A 503 -12.41 31.72 10.69
N ALA A 504 -11.91 31.41 9.51
CA ALA A 504 -10.51 31.16 9.25
C ALA A 504 -9.94 32.18 8.26
N THR A 505 -8.80 32.77 8.61
CA THR A 505 -8.08 33.72 7.75
C THR A 505 -6.64 33.22 7.56
N ILE A 506 -6.21 33.12 6.31
CA ILE A 506 -4.81 32.79 5.96
C ILE A 506 -3.96 34.04 6.15
N LYS A 507 -2.89 33.94 6.92
CA LYS A 507 -1.89 35.01 7.16
C LYS A 507 -0.48 34.46 6.94
N GLY A 508 0.02 34.60 5.71
CA GLY A 508 1.31 34.00 5.32
C GLY A 508 1.25 32.47 5.36
N ASP A 509 2.08 31.85 6.19
CA ASP A 509 2.16 30.41 6.43
C ASP A 509 1.34 29.94 7.65
N GLN A 510 0.39 30.74 8.11
CA GLN A 510 -0.45 30.46 9.28
C GLN A 510 -1.93 30.63 8.97
N ILE A 511 -2.77 30.04 9.81
CA ILE A 511 -4.22 30.30 9.83
C ILE A 511 -4.58 30.91 11.17
N VAL A 512 -5.36 31.99 11.14
CA VAL A 512 -5.93 32.62 12.33
C VAL A 512 -7.42 32.31 12.40
N LEU A 513 -7.85 31.71 13.51
CA LEU A 513 -9.25 31.37 13.77
C LEU A 513 -9.87 32.35 14.77
N SER A 514 -11.12 32.72 14.49
CA SER A 514 -12.00 33.45 15.39
C SER A 514 -13.38 32.79 15.42
N ALA A 515 -14.16 32.98 16.46
CA ALA A 515 -15.53 32.47 16.53
C ALA A 515 -16.42 33.10 15.45
N ALA A 516 -17.25 32.29 14.78
CA ALA A 516 -18.07 32.75 13.65
C ALA A 516 -19.28 33.58 14.08
N ASP A 517 -19.69 33.50 15.34
CA ASP A 517 -20.83 34.25 15.89
C ASP A 517 -20.47 35.70 16.30
N GLY A 518 -19.23 36.14 16.02
CA GLY A 518 -18.73 37.47 16.38
C GLY A 518 -18.32 37.58 17.86
N SER A 519 -18.49 36.54 18.68
CA SER A 519 -17.87 36.46 20.01
C SER A 519 -16.38 36.27 19.79
N SER A 520 -15.64 37.36 19.90
CA SER A 520 -14.21 37.43 19.54
C SER A 520 -13.29 36.73 20.53
N ASN A 521 -13.81 36.07 21.57
CA ASN A 521 -12.98 35.53 22.64
C ASN A 521 -12.89 34.00 22.57
N CYS A 522 -11.88 33.50 21.86
CA CYS A 522 -11.55 32.08 21.82
C CYS A 522 -10.70 31.63 23.02
N ASN A 523 -10.57 32.40 24.09
CA ASN A 523 -9.68 32.06 25.22
C ASN A 523 -10.07 30.77 25.95
N ALA A 524 -11.35 30.39 25.93
CA ALA A 524 -11.83 29.15 26.52
C ALA A 524 -11.73 27.94 25.56
N VAL A 525 -11.35 28.16 24.31
CA VAL A 525 -11.26 27.08 23.31
C VAL A 525 -10.08 26.16 23.64
N THR A 526 -10.34 24.87 23.72
CA THR A 526 -9.32 23.85 23.99
C THR A 526 -9.12 22.90 22.80
N GLN A 527 -10.02 22.92 21.83
CA GLN A 527 -10.02 21.97 20.71
C GLN A 527 -10.33 22.69 19.38
N VAL A 528 -9.68 22.23 18.32
CA VAL A 528 -9.90 22.66 16.93
C VAL A 528 -10.02 21.41 16.05
N ARG A 529 -10.96 21.41 15.11
CA ARG A 529 -11.06 20.38 14.09
C ARG A 529 -11.34 21.01 12.71
N TYR A 530 -10.99 20.26 11.65
CA TYR A 530 -11.11 20.71 10.27
C TYR A 530 -11.81 19.67 9.41
N TRP A 531 -12.91 20.04 8.77
CA TRP A 531 -13.76 19.16 7.96
C TRP A 531 -14.06 17.81 8.62
N TRP A 532 -14.45 17.84 9.90
CA TRP A 532 -14.71 16.67 10.73
C TRP A 532 -16.07 16.03 10.39
N SER A 533 -16.12 15.30 9.27
CA SER A 533 -17.31 14.58 8.80
C SER A 533 -16.89 13.41 7.91
N GLY A 534 -17.66 12.34 7.85
CA GLY A 534 -17.44 11.23 6.91
C GLY A 534 -17.54 11.67 5.46
N ASN A 535 -18.50 12.55 5.16
CA ASN A 535 -18.73 13.10 3.82
C ASN A 535 -18.95 14.62 3.89
N PRO A 536 -17.90 15.41 4.15
CA PRO A 536 -18.04 16.86 4.23
C PRO A 536 -18.43 17.46 2.86
N VAL A 537 -19.30 18.49 2.89
CA VAL A 537 -19.60 19.32 1.71
C VAL A 537 -18.57 20.44 1.67
N ILE A 538 -17.53 20.26 0.89
CA ILE A 538 -16.36 21.15 0.87
C ILE A 538 -16.59 22.25 -0.17
N SER A 539 -16.65 23.50 0.28
CA SER A 539 -16.74 24.71 -0.56
C SER A 539 -15.38 25.36 -0.80
N SER A 540 -14.45 25.18 0.14
CA SER A 540 -13.05 25.60 0.02
C SER A 540 -12.19 24.65 0.83
N LEU A 541 -10.99 24.34 0.34
CA LEU A 541 -10.01 23.48 0.99
C LEU A 541 -8.67 24.20 1.02
N LEU A 542 -7.84 23.89 2.01
CA LEU A 542 -6.51 24.47 2.17
C LEU A 542 -5.50 23.73 1.31
N TYR A 543 -4.76 24.48 0.51
CA TYR A 543 -3.64 24.03 -0.34
C TYR A 543 -2.37 24.82 -0.04
N ASN A 544 -1.22 24.28 -0.47
CA ASN A 544 0.10 24.92 -0.44
C ASN A 544 0.87 24.68 -1.74
#